data_099423ca03268a68600ebc30b7bf5cb2
#
_entry.id   099423ca03268a68600ebc30b7bf5cb2
#
_cell.length_a   1.000
_cell.length_b   1.000
_cell.length_c   1.000
_cell.angle_alpha   90.00
_cell.angle_beta   90.00
_cell.angle_gamma   90.00
#
_symmetry.space_group_name_H-M   'P 1'
#
loop_
_entity.id
_entity.type
_entity.pdbx_description
1 polymer ?
#
loop_
_entity_poly.entity_id
_entity_poly.type
_entity_poly.pdbx_seq_one_letter_code
_entity_poly.pdbx_strand_id
1 'polypeptide(L)'
;MVQQSPALEDYGAAGVAGLAASALLKKKILLVSPHTHETTPSVLTHPQLKEFYPEMLFTLYSTIWATVPLLEAALTVSRERFAGDAVAAKLIPYYQNHIVEELHHDEWMLEDMEVLGMKRSEIMERLPPAGIAEAVGAQYYWIYHYHPVAFLGYLAALETDPVSADVVKKAAAESGIPPAAFRTLLIHSEHDFDHCEDLNRLIDGLPLQPQHIRLMSLSAMQIAAAYDEAFTSMLPG
;
A
#
# COMPACT_ATOMS: atom_id res chain seq x y z
N MET A 1 41.96 10.73 17.44
CA MET A 1 41.93 10.75 15.97
C MET A 1 40.82 9.80 15.57
N VAL A 2 39.63 10.32 15.26
CA VAL A 2 38.54 9.52 14.71
C VAL A 2 38.74 9.50 13.20
N GLN A 3 39.01 8.33 12.65
CA GLN A 3 39.16 8.10 11.22
C GLN A 3 37.81 8.36 10.54
N GLN A 4 37.73 9.40 9.71
CA GLN A 4 36.55 9.64 8.87
C GLN A 4 36.40 8.47 7.90
N SER A 5 35.29 7.78 7.98
CA SER A 5 34.89 6.80 6.95
C SER A 5 34.80 7.50 5.58
N PRO A 6 35.30 6.86 4.51
CA PRO A 6 35.20 7.41 3.17
C PRO A 6 33.74 7.60 2.83
N ALA A 7 33.41 8.75 2.22
CA ALA A 7 32.11 9.03 1.67
C ALA A 7 31.69 7.86 0.78
N LEU A 8 30.48 7.34 1.01
CA LEU A 8 29.82 6.41 0.09
C LEU A 8 29.67 7.14 -1.25
N GLU A 9 30.60 6.93 -2.15
CA GLU A 9 30.52 7.40 -3.51
C GLU A 9 29.27 6.83 -4.16
N ASP A 10 28.62 7.67 -4.93
CA ASP A 10 27.34 7.61 -5.61
C ASP A 10 27.22 6.35 -6.52
N TYR A 11 27.05 5.18 -5.93
CA TYR A 11 26.76 3.95 -6.66
C TYR A 11 25.30 3.97 -7.10
N GLY A 12 25.03 4.51 -8.29
CA GLY A 12 23.75 4.37 -8.95
C GLY A 12 23.12 5.60 -9.60
N ALA A 13 23.75 6.78 -9.54
CA ALA A 13 23.14 8.01 -10.10
C ALA A 13 23.04 8.02 -11.63
N ALA A 14 23.85 7.26 -12.35
CA ALA A 14 23.92 7.36 -13.82
C ALA A 14 22.75 6.68 -14.57
N GLY A 15 21.99 5.77 -13.93
CA GLY A 15 20.86 5.04 -14.56
C GLY A 15 19.48 5.59 -14.22
N VAL A 16 19.40 6.56 -13.30
CA VAL A 16 18.15 7.07 -12.71
C VAL A 16 17.97 8.57 -12.95
N ALA A 17 19.02 9.25 -13.43
CA ALA A 17 18.97 10.68 -13.78
C ALA A 17 17.97 10.89 -14.92
N GLY A 18 16.85 11.55 -14.62
CA GLY A 18 15.82 11.91 -15.60
C GLY A 18 14.50 11.13 -15.48
N LEU A 19 14.37 10.18 -14.55
CA LEU A 19 13.09 9.56 -14.28
C LEU A 19 12.24 10.45 -13.36
N ALA A 20 10.92 10.46 -13.62
CA ALA A 20 9.94 11.02 -12.69
C ALA A 20 10.00 10.29 -11.34
N ALA A 21 9.68 10.98 -10.25
CA ALA A 21 9.78 10.42 -8.90
C ALA A 21 8.85 9.22 -8.71
N SER A 22 7.64 9.27 -9.27
CA SER A 22 6.68 8.16 -9.30
C SER A 22 7.24 6.92 -10.02
N ALA A 23 7.85 7.10 -11.20
CA ALA A 23 8.45 6.02 -11.97
C ALA A 23 9.65 5.38 -11.25
N LEU A 24 10.44 6.18 -10.54
CA LEU A 24 11.51 5.69 -9.70
C LEU A 24 10.97 4.85 -8.54
N LEU A 25 9.92 5.33 -7.88
CA LEU A 25 9.27 4.63 -6.77
C LEU A 25 8.72 3.27 -7.23
N LYS A 26 7.99 3.24 -8.35
CA LYS A 26 7.50 1.99 -8.95
C LYS A 26 8.62 0.98 -9.21
N LYS A 27 9.75 1.41 -9.78
CA LYS A 27 10.89 0.52 -9.98
C LYS A 27 11.45 -0.05 -8.68
N LYS A 28 11.45 0.73 -7.59
CA LYS A 28 11.93 0.26 -6.29
C LYS A 28 10.96 -0.73 -5.63
N ILE A 29 9.67 -0.53 -5.78
CA ILE A 29 8.64 -1.50 -5.35
C ILE A 29 8.90 -2.83 -6.05
N LEU A 30 9.05 -2.82 -7.38
CA LEU A 30 9.32 -4.03 -8.16
C LEU A 30 10.61 -4.77 -7.78
N LEU A 31 11.61 -4.09 -7.21
CA LEU A 31 12.85 -4.74 -6.75
C LEU A 31 12.65 -5.63 -5.53
N VAL A 32 11.71 -5.29 -4.65
CA VAL A 32 11.46 -6.02 -3.39
C VAL A 32 10.23 -6.92 -3.47
N SER A 33 9.41 -6.71 -4.46
CA SER A 33 8.21 -7.47 -4.74
C SER A 33 8.15 -7.76 -6.24
N PRO A 34 9.12 -8.54 -6.77
CA PRO A 34 9.18 -8.84 -8.21
C PRO A 34 7.97 -9.64 -8.69
N HIS A 35 7.29 -10.31 -7.77
CA HIS A 35 6.12 -11.12 -8.05
C HIS A 35 4.80 -10.35 -7.92
N THR A 36 4.80 -9.09 -7.47
CA THR A 36 3.54 -8.35 -7.22
C THR A 36 2.66 -8.28 -8.46
N HIS A 37 3.22 -8.00 -9.64
CA HIS A 37 2.49 -8.05 -10.91
C HIS A 37 2.02 -9.44 -11.33
N GLU A 38 2.72 -10.49 -10.88
CA GLU A 38 2.40 -11.87 -11.20
C GLU A 38 1.65 -12.54 -10.04
N THR A 39 1.93 -12.10 -8.80
CA THR A 39 1.43 -12.75 -7.59
C THR A 39 -0.06 -12.48 -7.39
N THR A 40 -0.54 -11.24 -7.49
CA THR A 40 -1.96 -10.97 -7.20
C THR A 40 -2.89 -11.60 -8.25
N PRO A 41 -2.64 -11.50 -9.57
CA PRO A 41 -3.41 -12.26 -10.55
C PRO A 41 -3.25 -13.77 -10.37
N SER A 42 -2.06 -14.28 -10.04
CA SER A 42 -1.83 -15.72 -9.86
C SER A 42 -2.46 -16.25 -8.56
N VAL A 43 -2.48 -15.46 -7.50
CA VAL A 43 -3.21 -15.77 -6.26
C VAL A 43 -4.71 -15.88 -6.53
N LEU A 44 -5.31 -14.88 -7.21
CA LEU A 44 -6.75 -14.88 -7.52
C LEU A 44 -7.17 -15.95 -8.52
N THR A 45 -6.26 -16.44 -9.36
CA THR A 45 -6.53 -17.52 -10.31
C THR A 45 -6.04 -18.88 -9.82
N HIS A 46 -5.55 -18.99 -8.60
CA HIS A 46 -5.06 -20.24 -8.05
C HIS A 46 -6.19 -21.28 -7.89
N PRO A 47 -5.99 -22.55 -8.28
CA PRO A 47 -7.03 -23.58 -8.18
C PRO A 47 -7.59 -23.80 -6.78
N GLN A 48 -6.79 -23.55 -5.76
CA GLN A 48 -7.16 -23.68 -4.35
C GLN A 48 -7.51 -22.34 -3.69
N LEU A 49 -7.83 -21.30 -4.46
CA LEU A 49 -8.16 -19.97 -3.95
C LEU A 49 -9.15 -20.03 -2.78
N LYS A 50 -10.17 -20.87 -2.88
CA LYS A 50 -11.19 -21.02 -1.86
C LYS A 50 -10.64 -21.37 -0.47
N GLU A 51 -9.51 -22.06 -0.41
CA GLU A 51 -8.93 -22.54 0.85
C GLU A 51 -8.25 -21.40 1.63
N PHE A 52 -7.61 -20.46 0.94
CA PHE A 52 -6.87 -19.36 1.56
C PHE A 52 -7.50 -17.97 1.36
N TYR A 53 -8.57 -17.85 0.59
CA TYR A 53 -9.24 -16.58 0.31
C TYR A 53 -9.68 -15.83 1.58
N PRO A 54 -10.22 -16.48 2.64
CA PRO A 54 -10.53 -15.81 3.90
C PRO A 54 -9.30 -15.16 4.55
N GLU A 55 -8.14 -15.83 4.49
CA GLU A 55 -6.88 -15.31 5.03
C GLU A 55 -6.33 -14.14 4.18
N MET A 56 -6.48 -14.24 2.88
CA MET A 56 -6.14 -13.16 1.96
C MET A 56 -6.97 -11.90 2.26
N LEU A 57 -8.29 -12.03 2.40
CA LEU A 57 -9.16 -10.91 2.76
C LEU A 57 -8.80 -10.31 4.12
N PHE A 58 -8.48 -11.15 5.11
CA PHE A 58 -8.06 -10.66 6.43
C PHE A 58 -6.74 -9.89 6.38
N THR A 59 -5.79 -10.32 5.54
CA THR A 59 -4.52 -9.61 5.33
C THR A 59 -4.76 -8.23 4.69
N LEU A 60 -5.61 -8.17 3.66
CA LEU A 60 -6.03 -6.90 3.04
C LEU A 60 -6.77 -6.00 4.03
N TYR A 61 -7.72 -6.54 4.77
CA TYR A 61 -8.44 -5.84 5.82
C TYR A 61 -7.48 -5.18 6.82
N SER A 62 -6.43 -5.89 7.22
CA SER A 62 -5.47 -5.40 8.22
C SER A 62 -4.73 -4.11 7.79
N THR A 63 -4.55 -3.89 6.49
CA THR A 63 -3.96 -2.65 5.95
C THR A 63 -5.02 -1.60 5.66
N ILE A 64 -6.15 -1.98 5.06
CA ILE A 64 -7.26 -1.07 4.77
C ILE A 64 -7.77 -0.40 6.05
N TRP A 65 -7.94 -1.18 7.13
CA TRP A 65 -8.31 -0.66 8.45
C TRP A 65 -7.33 0.36 9.00
N ALA A 66 -6.05 0.27 8.66
CA ALA A 66 -5.02 1.21 9.09
C ALA A 66 -4.90 2.45 8.19
N THR A 67 -5.45 2.44 6.97
CA THR A 67 -5.23 3.50 5.97
C THR A 67 -5.78 4.85 6.43
N VAL A 68 -7.04 4.92 6.85
CA VAL A 68 -7.64 6.19 7.33
C VAL A 68 -6.91 6.73 8.57
N PRO A 69 -6.64 5.96 9.64
CA PRO A 69 -5.83 6.42 10.76
C PRO A 69 -4.44 6.94 10.37
N LEU A 70 -3.77 6.32 9.41
CA LEU A 70 -2.47 6.77 8.92
C LEU A 70 -2.57 8.07 8.11
N LEU A 71 -3.61 8.23 7.28
CA LEU A 71 -3.91 9.49 6.58
C LEU A 71 -4.17 10.63 7.56
N GLU A 72 -4.95 10.40 8.61
CA GLU A 72 -5.23 11.38 9.66
C GLU A 72 -3.96 11.78 10.42
N ALA A 73 -3.11 10.82 10.74
CA ALA A 73 -1.81 11.07 11.36
C ALA A 73 -0.91 11.91 10.44
N ALA A 74 -0.81 11.55 9.16
CA ALA A 74 -0.02 12.28 8.18
C ALA A 74 -0.56 13.71 7.95
N LEU A 75 -1.87 13.88 7.88
CA LEU A 75 -2.54 15.18 7.79
C LEU A 75 -2.26 16.06 9.00
N THR A 76 -2.42 15.52 10.21
CA THR A 76 -2.16 16.21 11.47
C THR A 76 -0.72 16.69 11.55
N VAL A 77 0.25 15.78 11.32
CA VAL A 77 1.67 16.11 11.33
C VAL A 77 2.03 17.16 10.28
N SER A 78 1.44 17.06 9.06
CA SER A 78 1.62 18.06 8.00
C SER A 78 1.20 19.45 8.45
N ARG A 79 0.07 19.57 9.15
CA ARG A 79 -0.46 20.86 9.62
C ARG A 79 0.31 21.42 10.81
N GLU A 80 0.64 20.60 11.80
CA GLU A 80 1.16 21.05 13.08
C GLU A 80 2.68 21.23 13.07
N ARG A 81 3.40 20.35 12.40
CA ARG A 81 4.87 20.34 12.45
C ARG A 81 5.54 20.83 11.18
N PHE A 82 4.83 20.81 10.05
CA PHE A 82 5.36 21.19 8.74
C PHE A 82 4.56 22.31 8.06
N ALA A 83 3.94 23.20 8.85
CA ALA A 83 3.09 24.29 8.34
C ALA A 83 3.76 25.24 7.32
N GLY A 84 5.09 25.34 7.34
CA GLY A 84 5.87 26.17 6.39
C GLY A 84 6.55 25.36 5.29
N ASP A 85 6.37 24.04 5.28
CA ASP A 85 7.02 23.18 4.31
C ASP A 85 6.24 23.12 2.99
N ALA A 86 6.93 23.30 1.86
CA ALA A 86 6.30 23.37 0.54
C ALA A 86 5.76 22.01 0.07
N VAL A 87 6.32 20.89 0.53
CA VAL A 87 5.83 19.54 0.27
C VAL A 87 4.56 19.31 1.10
N ALA A 88 4.62 19.53 2.42
CA ALA A 88 3.49 19.33 3.31
C ALA A 88 2.27 20.19 2.90
N ALA A 89 2.48 21.42 2.44
CA ALA A 89 1.40 22.28 1.96
C ALA A 89 0.60 21.66 0.80
N LYS A 90 1.25 20.87 -0.06
CA LYS A 90 0.58 20.14 -1.15
C LYS A 90 -0.01 18.79 -0.71
N LEU A 91 0.53 18.18 0.35
CA LEU A 91 0.00 16.93 0.91
C LEU A 91 -1.33 17.14 1.66
N ILE A 92 -1.50 18.28 2.32
CA ILE A 92 -2.70 18.56 3.13
C ILE A 92 -4.00 18.36 2.33
N PRO A 93 -4.23 19.03 1.18
CA PRO A 93 -5.47 18.84 0.42
C PRO A 93 -5.61 17.41 -0.11
N TYR A 94 -4.51 16.76 -0.51
CA TYR A 94 -4.54 15.39 -0.98
C TYR A 94 -5.00 14.43 0.13
N TYR A 95 -4.38 14.48 1.31
CA TYR A 95 -4.76 13.61 2.44
C TYR A 95 -6.20 13.86 2.90
N GLN A 96 -6.67 15.13 2.85
CA GLN A 96 -8.07 15.43 3.17
C GLN A 96 -9.05 14.76 2.23
N ASN A 97 -8.78 14.79 0.92
CA ASN A 97 -9.63 14.16 -0.08
C ASN A 97 -9.56 12.64 0.03
N HIS A 98 -8.35 12.09 0.15
CA HIS A 98 -8.13 10.65 0.21
C HIS A 98 -8.74 10.00 1.48
N ILE A 99 -8.79 10.73 2.62
CA ILE A 99 -9.54 10.28 3.80
C ILE A 99 -11.02 10.05 3.45
N VAL A 100 -11.63 10.96 2.67
CA VAL A 100 -13.05 10.84 2.30
C VAL A 100 -13.28 9.67 1.34
N GLU A 101 -12.33 9.44 0.44
CA GLU A 101 -12.37 8.33 -0.53
C GLU A 101 -12.23 6.98 0.17
N GLU A 102 -11.36 6.87 1.20
CA GLU A 102 -11.09 5.64 1.93
C GLU A 102 -12.07 5.33 3.08
N LEU A 103 -12.99 6.25 3.39
CA LEU A 103 -13.99 6.00 4.43
C LEU A 103 -14.85 4.78 4.12
N HIS A 104 -14.95 3.87 5.11
CA HIS A 104 -15.78 2.66 5.07
C HIS A 104 -15.26 1.51 4.20
N HIS A 105 -14.08 1.61 3.59
CA HIS A 105 -13.51 0.47 2.86
C HIS A 105 -13.20 -0.73 3.78
N ASP A 106 -12.85 -0.48 5.02
CA ASP A 106 -12.70 -1.50 6.07
C ASP A 106 -14.02 -2.22 6.38
N GLU A 107 -15.14 -1.49 6.43
CA GLU A 107 -16.47 -2.05 6.61
C GLU A 107 -16.86 -2.97 5.44
N TRP A 108 -16.54 -2.57 4.20
CA TRP A 108 -16.80 -3.42 3.03
C TRP A 108 -16.02 -4.73 3.09
N MET A 109 -14.75 -4.69 3.54
CA MET A 109 -13.96 -5.91 3.73
C MET A 109 -14.53 -6.83 4.82
N LEU A 110 -15.03 -6.25 5.92
CA LEU A 110 -15.73 -7.03 6.96
C LEU A 110 -16.97 -7.71 6.39
N GLU A 111 -17.79 -7.01 5.61
CA GLU A 111 -18.99 -7.57 4.97
C GLU A 111 -18.63 -8.69 3.98
N ASP A 112 -17.55 -8.55 3.21
CA ASP A 112 -17.09 -9.60 2.29
C ASP A 112 -16.64 -10.86 3.07
N MET A 113 -15.97 -10.72 4.23
CA MET A 113 -15.61 -11.84 5.10
C MET A 113 -16.84 -12.45 5.80
N GLU A 114 -17.85 -11.66 6.16
CA GLU A 114 -19.12 -12.17 6.70
C GLU A 114 -19.87 -13.04 5.67
N VAL A 115 -19.80 -12.72 4.37
CA VAL A 115 -20.32 -13.58 3.29
C VAL A 115 -19.66 -14.97 3.29
N LEU A 116 -18.39 -15.07 3.72
CA LEU A 116 -17.69 -16.34 3.86
C LEU A 116 -18.03 -17.10 5.16
N GLY A 117 -18.93 -16.55 5.98
CA GLY A 117 -19.37 -17.15 7.26
C GLY A 117 -18.48 -16.82 8.45
N MET A 118 -17.52 -15.90 8.30
CA MET A 118 -16.72 -15.40 9.41
C MET A 118 -17.57 -14.44 10.27
N LYS A 119 -17.40 -14.50 11.60
CA LYS A 119 -18.09 -13.56 12.48
C LYS A 119 -17.28 -12.28 12.63
N ARG A 120 -17.93 -11.15 12.51
CA ARG A 120 -17.31 -9.82 12.65
C ARG A 120 -16.51 -9.68 13.96
N SER A 121 -17.07 -10.13 15.09
CA SER A 121 -16.38 -10.10 16.38
C SER A 121 -15.09 -10.90 16.38
N GLU A 122 -15.08 -12.07 15.74
CA GLU A 122 -13.89 -12.92 15.63
C GLU A 122 -12.83 -12.28 14.72
N ILE A 123 -13.25 -11.61 13.63
CA ILE A 123 -12.34 -10.89 12.74
C ILE A 123 -11.68 -9.73 13.49
N MET A 124 -12.46 -8.91 14.21
CA MET A 124 -11.96 -7.72 14.91
C MET A 124 -11.05 -8.05 16.10
N GLU A 125 -11.20 -9.22 16.71
CA GLU A 125 -10.34 -9.69 17.81
C GLU A 125 -9.04 -10.34 17.29
N ARG A 126 -8.96 -10.61 16.01
CA ARG A 126 -7.83 -11.30 15.39
C ARG A 126 -6.61 -10.39 15.26
N LEU A 127 -5.43 -10.92 15.55
CA LEU A 127 -4.19 -10.18 15.33
C LEU A 127 -3.78 -10.25 13.85
N PRO A 128 -3.33 -9.14 13.27
CA PRO A 128 -2.83 -9.12 11.89
C PRO A 128 -1.55 -9.97 11.76
N PRO A 129 -1.19 -10.40 10.53
CA PRO A 129 0.12 -10.97 10.28
C PRO A 129 1.23 -10.04 10.79
N ALA A 130 2.24 -10.60 11.46
CA ALA A 130 3.28 -9.80 12.13
C ALA A 130 4.00 -8.85 11.16
N GLY A 131 4.35 -9.30 9.94
CA GLY A 131 4.98 -8.47 8.93
C GLY A 131 4.10 -7.30 8.47
N ILE A 132 2.78 -7.50 8.38
CA ILE A 132 1.83 -6.43 8.07
C ILE A 132 1.76 -5.41 9.21
N ALA A 133 1.64 -5.87 10.46
CA ALA A 133 1.63 -5.00 11.63
C ALA A 133 2.93 -4.18 11.75
N GLU A 134 4.08 -4.79 11.45
CA GLU A 134 5.38 -4.12 11.42
C GLU A 134 5.43 -3.05 10.31
N ALA A 135 5.00 -3.39 9.10
CA ALA A 135 5.01 -2.48 7.96
C ALA A 135 4.06 -1.29 8.17
N VAL A 136 2.86 -1.52 8.73
CA VAL A 136 1.92 -0.46 9.13
C VAL A 136 2.48 0.38 10.26
N GLY A 137 3.05 -0.24 11.30
CA GLY A 137 3.67 0.46 12.43
C GLY A 137 4.84 1.36 12.01
N ALA A 138 5.62 0.92 11.03
CA ALA A 138 6.70 1.72 10.45
C ALA A 138 6.21 3.02 9.81
N GLN A 139 4.98 3.07 9.28
CA GLN A 139 4.41 4.31 8.71
C GLN A 139 4.24 5.38 9.78
N TYR A 140 3.70 5.03 10.95
CA TYR A 140 3.63 5.96 12.08
C TYR A 140 5.02 6.49 12.48
N TYR A 141 6.03 5.61 12.50
CA TYR A 141 7.39 6.01 12.79
C TYR A 141 7.91 7.05 11.79
N TRP A 142 7.75 6.80 10.49
CA TRP A 142 8.18 7.74 9.45
C TRP A 142 7.42 9.06 9.51
N ILE A 143 6.10 9.02 9.68
CA ILE A 143 5.24 10.20 9.76
C ILE A 143 5.63 11.08 10.96
N TYR A 144 5.72 10.48 12.16
CA TYR A 144 5.96 11.23 13.39
C TYR A 144 7.40 11.64 13.60
N HIS A 145 8.38 10.88 13.12
CA HIS A 145 9.79 11.14 13.41
C HIS A 145 10.55 11.78 12.25
N TYR A 146 10.03 11.70 11.04
CA TYR A 146 10.71 12.23 9.85
C TYR A 146 9.83 13.23 9.09
N HIS A 147 9.03 12.76 8.12
CA HIS A 147 8.20 13.63 7.29
C HIS A 147 6.97 12.89 6.78
N PRO A 148 5.77 13.52 6.77
CA PRO A 148 4.53 12.87 6.32
C PRO A 148 4.56 12.44 4.84
N VAL A 149 5.46 12.96 4.01
CA VAL A 149 5.66 12.50 2.62
C VAL A 149 5.98 11.00 2.52
N ALA A 150 6.52 10.39 3.58
CA ALA A 150 6.78 8.95 3.65
C ALA A 150 5.56 8.13 3.30
N PHE A 151 4.37 8.59 3.72
CA PHE A 151 3.13 7.86 3.54
C PHE A 151 2.70 7.74 2.07
N LEU A 152 3.12 8.65 1.19
CA LEU A 152 2.93 8.46 -0.26
C LEU A 152 3.62 7.20 -0.79
N GLY A 153 4.70 6.74 -0.14
CA GLY A 153 5.34 5.47 -0.46
C GLY A 153 4.46 4.26 -0.15
N TYR A 154 3.78 4.30 1.00
CA TYR A 154 2.80 3.27 1.39
C TYR A 154 1.65 3.21 0.38
N LEU A 155 1.02 4.35 0.09
CA LEU A 155 -0.06 4.43 -0.89
C LEU A 155 0.40 3.95 -2.28
N ALA A 156 1.58 4.38 -2.74
CA ALA A 156 2.13 3.93 -4.01
C ALA A 156 2.31 2.42 -4.09
N ALA A 157 2.69 1.75 -3.01
CA ALA A 157 2.85 0.30 -3.01
C ALA A 157 1.52 -0.45 -3.06
N LEU A 158 0.44 0.14 -2.54
CA LEU A 158 -0.89 -0.48 -2.51
C LEU A 158 -1.72 -0.19 -3.77
N GLU A 159 -1.55 1.00 -4.37
CA GLU A 159 -2.44 1.50 -5.42
C GLU A 159 -1.83 1.51 -6.83
N THR A 160 -0.48 1.43 -6.97
CA THR A 160 0.16 1.61 -8.29
C THR A 160 0.08 0.42 -9.24
N ASP A 161 -0.45 -0.70 -8.79
CA ASP A 161 -0.62 -1.89 -9.63
C ASP A 161 -1.95 -2.60 -9.36
N PRO A 162 -3.08 -1.95 -9.67
CA PRO A 162 -4.40 -2.50 -9.40
C PRO A 162 -4.64 -3.78 -10.20
N VAL A 163 -5.24 -4.76 -9.54
CA VAL A 163 -5.72 -5.97 -10.21
C VAL A 163 -6.85 -5.61 -11.15
N SER A 164 -6.80 -6.07 -12.39
CA SER A 164 -7.86 -5.78 -13.34
C SER A 164 -9.21 -6.38 -12.93
N ALA A 165 -10.29 -5.65 -13.16
CA ALA A 165 -11.65 -6.12 -12.89
C ALA A 165 -11.97 -7.47 -13.58
N ASP A 166 -11.38 -7.74 -14.74
CA ASP A 166 -11.57 -9.01 -15.45
C ASP A 166 -10.97 -10.20 -14.68
N VAL A 167 -9.82 -10.03 -14.03
CA VAL A 167 -9.21 -11.07 -13.18
C VAL A 167 -10.09 -11.33 -11.97
N VAL A 168 -10.59 -10.28 -11.30
CA VAL A 168 -11.49 -10.43 -10.14
C VAL A 168 -12.80 -11.09 -10.53
N LYS A 169 -13.42 -10.68 -11.65
CA LYS A 169 -14.65 -11.28 -12.18
C LYS A 169 -14.47 -12.75 -12.54
N LYS A 170 -13.33 -13.09 -13.13
CA LYS A 170 -12.99 -14.49 -13.45
C LYS A 170 -12.82 -15.31 -12.15
N ALA A 171 -12.09 -14.81 -11.17
CA ALA A 171 -11.94 -15.47 -9.88
C ALA A 171 -13.29 -15.71 -9.19
N ALA A 172 -14.17 -14.70 -9.17
CA ALA A 172 -15.52 -14.81 -8.61
C ALA A 172 -16.38 -15.86 -9.34
N ALA A 173 -16.20 -16.03 -10.65
CA ALA A 173 -16.97 -16.99 -11.44
C ALA A 173 -16.46 -18.44 -11.31
N GLU A 174 -15.16 -18.64 -11.18
CA GLU A 174 -14.50 -19.96 -11.31
C GLU A 174 -14.10 -20.59 -9.96
N SER A 175 -13.92 -19.79 -8.89
CA SER A 175 -13.41 -20.31 -7.59
C SER A 175 -14.42 -21.08 -6.75
N GLY A 176 -15.73 -20.97 -7.03
CA GLY A 176 -16.77 -21.52 -6.18
C GLY A 176 -16.93 -20.81 -4.83
N ILE A 177 -16.39 -19.59 -4.72
CA ILE A 177 -16.59 -18.66 -3.61
C ILE A 177 -17.82 -17.79 -3.97
N PRO A 178 -18.70 -17.44 -2.99
CA PRO A 178 -19.82 -16.53 -3.28
C PRO A 178 -19.34 -15.23 -3.94
N PRO A 179 -19.89 -14.82 -5.10
CA PRO A 179 -19.45 -13.60 -5.78
C PRO A 179 -19.53 -12.32 -4.92
N ALA A 180 -20.47 -12.28 -3.97
CA ALA A 180 -20.62 -11.17 -3.05
C ALA A 180 -19.38 -10.95 -2.16
N ALA A 181 -18.54 -11.97 -1.93
CA ALA A 181 -17.30 -11.83 -1.18
C ALA A 181 -16.15 -11.19 -1.98
N PHE A 182 -16.37 -10.85 -3.25
CA PHE A 182 -15.41 -10.15 -4.10
C PHE A 182 -15.77 -8.67 -4.31
N ARG A 183 -16.79 -8.17 -3.62
CA ARG A 183 -17.32 -6.81 -3.85
C ARG A 183 -16.23 -5.75 -3.67
N THR A 184 -15.51 -5.78 -2.57
CA THR A 184 -14.47 -4.80 -2.27
C THR A 184 -13.35 -4.84 -3.31
N LEU A 185 -12.88 -6.03 -3.69
CA LEU A 185 -11.87 -6.19 -4.73
C LEU A 185 -12.35 -5.66 -6.09
N LEU A 186 -13.62 -5.83 -6.43
CA LEU A 186 -14.20 -5.31 -7.67
C LEU A 186 -14.25 -3.79 -7.67
N ILE A 187 -14.72 -3.19 -6.57
CA ILE A 187 -14.77 -1.73 -6.43
C ILE A 187 -13.38 -1.14 -6.57
N HIS A 188 -12.39 -1.67 -5.84
CA HIS A 188 -10.99 -1.22 -5.94
C HIS A 188 -10.46 -1.37 -7.36
N SER A 189 -10.70 -2.50 -8.02
CA SER A 189 -10.23 -2.73 -9.39
C SER A 189 -10.79 -1.74 -10.43
N GLU A 190 -11.91 -1.09 -10.14
CA GLU A 190 -12.54 -0.10 -11.02
C GLU A 190 -12.08 1.35 -10.70
N HIS A 191 -11.72 1.65 -9.46
CA HIS A 191 -11.34 2.99 -8.99
C HIS A 191 -9.83 3.23 -8.89
N ASP A 192 -9.03 2.19 -8.63
CA ASP A 192 -7.59 2.33 -8.36
C ASP A 192 -6.78 2.88 -9.56
N PHE A 193 -7.30 2.76 -10.78
CA PHE A 193 -6.64 3.37 -11.94
C PHE A 193 -6.60 4.90 -11.86
N ASP A 194 -7.72 5.53 -11.45
CA ASP A 194 -7.80 6.98 -11.30
C ASP A 194 -6.97 7.43 -10.09
N HIS A 195 -7.01 6.69 -8.97
CA HIS A 195 -6.20 6.93 -7.77
C HIS A 195 -4.69 6.84 -8.09
N CYS A 196 -4.27 5.83 -8.86
CA CYS A 196 -2.89 5.68 -9.29
C CYS A 196 -2.40 6.89 -10.12
N GLU A 197 -3.21 7.37 -11.07
CA GLU A 197 -2.86 8.54 -11.89
C GLU A 197 -2.75 9.82 -11.04
N ASP A 198 -3.68 10.03 -10.11
CA ASP A 198 -3.69 11.20 -9.23
C ASP A 198 -2.51 11.18 -8.25
N LEU A 199 -2.20 10.03 -7.67
CA LEU A 199 -1.04 9.84 -6.81
C LEU A 199 0.28 10.10 -7.58
N ASN A 200 0.42 9.53 -8.78
CA ASN A 200 1.61 9.75 -9.62
C ASN A 200 1.76 11.22 -9.99
N ARG A 201 0.67 11.88 -10.37
CA ARG A 201 0.66 13.31 -10.69
C ARG A 201 1.03 14.18 -9.49
N LEU A 202 0.53 13.81 -8.30
CA LEU A 202 0.92 14.47 -7.06
C LEU A 202 2.42 14.32 -6.83
N ILE A 203 2.93 13.09 -6.78
CA ILE A 203 4.35 12.80 -6.49
C ILE A 203 5.28 13.57 -7.44
N ASP A 204 4.98 13.57 -8.73
CA ASP A 204 5.81 14.22 -9.74
C ASP A 204 5.70 15.77 -9.69
N GLY A 205 4.59 16.30 -9.14
CA GLY A 205 4.37 17.73 -8.94
C GLY A 205 4.89 18.30 -7.61
N LEU A 206 5.41 17.44 -6.70
CA LEU A 206 5.98 17.88 -5.43
C LEU A 206 7.39 18.45 -5.58
N PRO A 207 7.79 19.47 -4.81
CA PRO A 207 9.15 20.00 -4.78
C PRO A 207 10.06 19.09 -3.93
N LEU A 208 10.20 17.82 -4.35
CA LEU A 208 10.89 16.79 -3.60
C LEU A 208 12.40 17.04 -3.54
N GLN A 209 12.95 16.83 -2.34
CA GLN A 209 14.39 16.73 -2.11
C GLN A 209 14.83 15.26 -2.10
N PRO A 210 16.11 14.95 -2.31
CA PRO A 210 16.59 13.56 -2.31
C PRO A 210 16.20 12.75 -1.07
N GLN A 211 16.14 13.40 0.10
CA GLN A 211 15.70 12.76 1.35
C GLN A 211 14.22 12.36 1.32
N HIS A 212 13.34 13.15 0.68
CA HIS A 212 11.92 12.81 0.54
C HIS A 212 11.74 11.57 -0.33
N ILE A 213 12.45 11.50 -1.47
CA ILE A 213 12.43 10.35 -2.38
C ILE A 213 12.96 9.10 -1.66
N ARG A 214 14.02 9.24 -0.86
CA ARG A 214 14.56 8.13 -0.06
C ARG A 214 13.54 7.63 0.97
N LEU A 215 12.88 8.54 1.66
CA LEU A 215 11.90 8.23 2.70
C LEU A 215 10.66 7.54 2.13
N MET A 216 10.07 8.06 1.05
CA MET A 216 9.00 7.40 0.31
C MET A 216 9.42 6.01 -0.17
N SER A 217 10.65 5.87 -0.68
CA SER A 217 11.16 4.59 -1.14
C SER A 217 11.26 3.55 -0.02
N LEU A 218 11.73 3.93 1.17
CA LEU A 218 11.80 3.04 2.32
C LEU A 218 10.41 2.59 2.75
N SER A 219 9.48 3.52 2.86
CA SER A 219 8.07 3.25 3.18
C SER A 219 7.45 2.27 2.18
N ALA A 220 7.58 2.54 0.88
CA ALA A 220 7.04 1.69 -0.18
C ALA A 220 7.62 0.27 -0.15
N MET A 221 8.95 0.17 -0.03
CA MET A 221 9.63 -1.13 -0.04
C MET A 221 9.27 -1.99 1.17
N GLN A 222 9.04 -1.38 2.34
CA GLN A 222 8.62 -2.11 3.55
C GLN A 222 7.25 -2.76 3.37
N ILE A 223 6.25 -2.01 2.93
CA ILE A 223 4.91 -2.56 2.77
C ILE A 223 4.83 -3.53 1.59
N ALA A 224 5.50 -3.24 0.47
CA ALA A 224 5.54 -4.13 -0.68
C ALA A 224 6.16 -5.49 -0.33
N ALA A 225 7.28 -5.50 0.41
CA ALA A 225 7.92 -6.74 0.86
C ALA A 225 7.02 -7.52 1.84
N ALA A 226 6.34 -6.83 2.77
CA ALA A 226 5.43 -7.48 3.71
C ALA A 226 4.23 -8.14 3.01
N TYR A 227 3.70 -7.51 1.97
CA TYR A 227 2.64 -8.09 1.14
C TYR A 227 3.12 -9.29 0.34
N ASP A 228 4.27 -9.19 -0.31
CA ASP A 228 4.85 -10.28 -1.11
C ASP A 228 5.07 -11.53 -0.23
N GLU A 229 5.64 -11.35 0.97
CA GLU A 229 5.81 -12.43 1.95
C GLU A 229 4.47 -13.00 2.41
N ALA A 230 3.52 -12.14 2.80
CA ALA A 230 2.22 -12.58 3.29
C ALA A 230 1.47 -13.39 2.24
N PHE A 231 1.37 -12.91 1.00
CA PHE A 231 0.66 -13.61 -0.06
C PHE A 231 1.39 -14.87 -0.53
N THR A 232 2.72 -14.83 -0.64
CA THR A 232 3.50 -16.02 -1.02
C THR A 232 3.37 -17.14 0.01
N SER A 233 3.34 -16.80 1.31
CA SER A 233 3.20 -17.79 2.40
C SER A 233 1.82 -18.46 2.45
N MET A 234 0.80 -17.88 1.83
CA MET A 234 -0.54 -18.46 1.74
C MET A 234 -0.67 -19.50 0.62
N LEU A 235 0.20 -19.44 -0.37
CA LEU A 235 0.11 -20.36 -1.51
C LEU A 235 0.51 -21.77 -1.06
N PRO A 236 -0.31 -22.78 -1.35
CA PRO A 236 0.05 -24.16 -1.10
C PRO A 236 1.28 -24.55 -1.92
N GLY A 237 2.25 -25.20 -1.27
CA GLY A 237 3.49 -25.66 -1.90
C GLY A 237 3.27 -26.79 -2.92
#